data_0d93a6384fdb6b4268d794697d67cfbb
#
_entry.id   0d93a6384fdb6b4268d794697d67cfbb
#
_cell.length_a   1.000
_cell.length_b   1.000
_cell.length_c   1.000
_cell.angle_alpha   90.00
_cell.angle_beta   90.00
_cell.angle_gamma   90.00
#
_symmetry.space_group_name_H-M   'P 1'
#
loop_
_entity.id
_entity.type
_entity.pdbx_description
1 polymer ?
#
loop_
_entity_poly.entity_id
_entity_poly.type
_entity_poly.pdbx_seq_one_letter_code
_entity_poly.pdbx_strand_id
1 'polypeptide(L)'
;MAKVLIAGCGDIGIGLGKALIEKGHSVVGLRRHPPAEKMGILFLAADLTNPATLEGMDSDFDQVFFVAAPKQHDLYAYREIYEAGLKNLFHTFSKNQHTPHWISVSSTSVYNQVHGEWVDEDSLTEPGKFNGQLQLLSEQRVLAENKSNLIVRFSGIYGPG
;
A
#
# COMPACT_ATOMS: atom_id res chain seq x y z
N MET A 1 -8.41 -17.06 -10.62
CA MET A 1 -6.99 -16.64 -10.66
C MET A 1 -7.01 -15.13 -10.91
N ALA A 2 -6.33 -14.35 -10.09
CA ALA A 2 -6.27 -12.90 -10.24
C ALA A 2 -4.82 -12.47 -10.49
N LYS A 3 -4.64 -11.35 -11.21
CA LYS A 3 -3.35 -10.69 -11.40
C LYS A 3 -3.24 -9.57 -10.37
N VAL A 4 -2.24 -9.67 -9.52
CA VAL A 4 -2.09 -8.84 -8.31
C VAL A 4 -0.82 -8.01 -8.37
N LEU A 5 -0.93 -6.70 -8.11
CA LEU A 5 0.19 -5.81 -7.86
C LEU A 5 0.37 -5.61 -6.35
N ILE A 6 1.60 -5.73 -5.86
CA ILE A 6 1.97 -5.36 -4.49
C ILE A 6 2.91 -4.15 -4.57
N ALA A 7 2.36 -2.96 -4.33
CA ALA A 7 3.10 -1.70 -4.32
C ALA A 7 3.77 -1.51 -2.96
N GLY A 8 5.10 -1.46 -2.94
CA GLY A 8 5.91 -1.50 -1.72
C GLY A 8 6.22 -2.92 -1.26
N CYS A 9 6.62 -3.81 -2.18
CA CYS A 9 6.87 -5.22 -1.93
C CYS A 9 8.17 -5.44 -1.11
N GLY A 10 8.17 -5.01 0.16
CA GLY A 10 9.14 -5.31 1.21
C GLY A 10 8.79 -6.63 1.91
N ASP A 11 9.18 -6.80 3.18
CA ASP A 11 9.02 -8.06 3.92
C ASP A 11 7.56 -8.51 4.01
N ILE A 12 6.65 -7.59 4.39
CA ILE A 12 5.21 -7.87 4.42
C ILE A 12 4.69 -8.22 3.02
N GLY A 13 5.09 -7.44 2.01
CA GLY A 13 4.67 -7.66 0.63
C GLY A 13 5.18 -8.98 0.05
N ILE A 14 6.39 -9.39 0.39
CA ILE A 14 6.95 -10.71 -0.02
C ILE A 14 6.17 -11.84 0.65
N GLY A 15 5.89 -11.74 1.96
CA GLY A 15 5.08 -12.73 2.67
C GLY A 15 3.68 -12.87 2.06
N LEU A 16 3.02 -11.75 1.81
CA LEU A 16 1.73 -11.71 1.13
C LEU A 16 1.81 -12.32 -0.28
N GLY A 17 2.83 -11.94 -1.06
CA GLY A 17 3.03 -12.43 -2.42
C GLY A 17 3.17 -13.95 -2.48
N LYS A 18 3.96 -14.54 -1.58
CA LYS A 18 4.09 -16.01 -1.47
C LYS A 18 2.74 -16.67 -1.18
N ALA A 19 1.99 -16.16 -0.21
CA ALA A 19 0.68 -16.70 0.14
C ALA A 19 -0.34 -16.58 -1.01
N LEU A 20 -0.29 -15.51 -1.80
CA LEU A 20 -1.15 -15.32 -2.98
C LEU A 20 -0.77 -16.29 -4.11
N ILE A 21 0.53 -16.54 -4.33
CA ILE A 21 1.00 -17.52 -5.32
C ILE A 21 0.55 -18.93 -4.95
N GLU A 22 0.65 -19.32 -3.67
CA GLU A 22 0.15 -20.62 -3.18
C GLU A 22 -1.36 -20.80 -3.44
N LYS A 23 -2.12 -19.71 -3.47
CA LYS A 23 -3.54 -19.70 -3.83
C LYS A 23 -3.81 -19.62 -5.34
N GLY A 24 -2.77 -19.67 -6.17
CA GLY A 24 -2.87 -19.69 -7.64
C GLY A 24 -3.02 -18.31 -8.28
N HIS A 25 -2.69 -17.20 -7.58
CA HIS A 25 -2.68 -15.87 -8.17
C HIS A 25 -1.34 -15.58 -8.87
N SER A 26 -1.36 -14.68 -9.86
CA SER A 26 -0.18 -14.10 -10.48
C SER A 26 0.21 -12.82 -9.75
N VAL A 27 1.46 -12.72 -9.28
CA VAL A 27 1.89 -11.61 -8.42
C VAL A 27 3.04 -10.82 -9.02
N VAL A 28 2.88 -9.51 -9.10
CA VAL A 28 3.92 -8.53 -9.43
C VAL A 28 4.24 -7.71 -8.18
N GLY A 29 5.50 -7.68 -7.77
CA GLY A 29 5.98 -6.91 -6.63
C GLY A 29 6.73 -5.66 -7.09
N LEU A 30 6.20 -4.47 -6.79
CA LEU A 30 6.86 -3.20 -7.09
C LEU A 30 7.71 -2.75 -5.91
N ARG A 31 9.01 -2.54 -6.14
CA ARG A 31 9.94 -1.98 -5.16
C ARG A 31 11.17 -1.38 -5.84
N ARG A 32 11.85 -0.45 -5.14
CA ARG A 32 13.03 0.26 -5.68
C ARG A 32 14.21 -0.67 -5.99
N HIS A 33 14.45 -1.62 -5.12
CA HIS A 33 15.59 -2.56 -5.20
C HIS A 33 15.06 -3.99 -5.09
N PRO A 34 14.69 -4.62 -6.21
CA PRO A 34 14.28 -6.02 -6.22
C PRO A 34 15.35 -6.94 -5.66
N PRO A 35 14.98 -8.01 -4.92
CA PRO A 35 15.94 -9.03 -4.50
C PRO A 35 16.44 -9.81 -5.73
N ALA A 36 17.66 -10.34 -5.63
CA ALA A 36 18.22 -11.22 -6.67
C ALA A 36 17.49 -12.57 -6.72
N GLU A 37 16.95 -13.01 -5.61
CA GLU A 37 16.25 -14.30 -5.49
C GLU A 37 14.85 -14.22 -6.11
N LYS A 38 14.55 -15.18 -7.00
CA LYS A 38 13.22 -15.35 -7.60
C LYS A 38 12.34 -16.15 -6.64
N MET A 39 11.40 -15.49 -5.99
CA MET A 39 10.48 -16.09 -5.02
C MET A 39 9.10 -16.46 -5.62
N GLY A 40 9.05 -16.68 -6.94
CA GLY A 40 7.78 -16.81 -7.68
C GLY A 40 7.06 -15.48 -7.92
N ILE A 41 7.54 -14.38 -7.32
CA ILE A 41 7.04 -13.01 -7.53
C ILE A 41 7.81 -12.40 -8.70
N LEU A 42 7.09 -11.82 -9.67
CA LEU A 42 7.71 -11.02 -10.71
C LEU A 42 8.00 -9.62 -10.14
N PHE A 43 9.27 -9.27 -9.96
CA PHE A 43 9.61 -7.95 -9.42
C PHE A 43 9.75 -6.89 -10.51
N LEU A 44 9.13 -5.73 -10.24
CA LEU A 44 9.29 -4.50 -11.00
C LEU A 44 10.12 -3.49 -10.19
N ALA A 45 11.25 -3.08 -10.77
CA ALA A 45 12.10 -2.03 -10.19
C ALA A 45 11.52 -0.66 -10.51
N ALA A 46 10.83 -0.05 -9.53
CA ALA A 46 10.26 1.29 -9.66
C ALA A 46 10.19 2.00 -8.31
N ASP A 47 10.18 3.32 -8.35
CA ASP A 47 10.01 4.20 -7.19
C ASP A 47 8.67 4.93 -7.31
N LEU A 48 7.78 4.69 -6.35
CA LEU A 48 6.46 5.32 -6.30
C LEU A 48 6.54 6.85 -6.28
N THR A 49 7.62 7.40 -5.73
CA THR A 49 7.81 8.85 -5.62
C THR A 49 8.35 9.49 -6.91
N ASN A 50 8.84 8.66 -7.84
CA ASN A 50 9.33 9.10 -9.14
C ASN A 50 8.42 8.57 -10.27
N PRO A 51 7.48 9.39 -10.79
CA PRO A 51 6.51 8.94 -11.79
C PRO A 51 7.15 8.43 -13.09
N ALA A 52 8.35 8.89 -13.45
CA ALA A 52 9.04 8.41 -14.65
C ALA A 52 9.39 6.91 -14.56
N THR A 53 9.59 6.38 -13.36
CA THR A 53 9.87 4.94 -13.17
C THR A 53 8.63 4.05 -13.30
N LEU A 54 7.44 4.66 -13.30
CA LEU A 54 6.15 3.99 -13.49
C LEU A 54 5.66 4.05 -14.95
N GLU A 55 6.35 4.81 -15.81
CA GLU A 55 6.00 4.91 -17.22
C GLU A 55 6.15 3.55 -17.93
N GLY A 56 5.12 3.18 -18.69
CA GLY A 56 5.10 1.89 -19.40
C GLY A 56 4.88 0.67 -18.51
N MET A 57 4.66 0.87 -17.21
CA MET A 57 4.23 -0.23 -16.33
C MET A 57 2.90 -0.78 -16.83
N ASP A 58 2.83 -2.12 -16.90
CA ASP A 58 1.55 -2.78 -17.09
C ASP A 58 0.60 -2.42 -15.94
N SER A 59 -0.58 -1.98 -16.27
CA SER A 59 -1.59 -1.51 -15.33
C SER A 59 -2.87 -2.37 -15.34
N ASP A 60 -2.88 -3.44 -16.12
CA ASP A 60 -3.98 -4.41 -16.15
C ASP A 60 -3.87 -5.41 -14.99
N PHE A 61 -4.32 -4.99 -13.80
CA PHE A 61 -4.37 -5.79 -12.58
C PHE A 61 -5.80 -5.88 -12.06
N ASP A 62 -6.16 -7.04 -11.50
CA ASP A 62 -7.45 -7.23 -10.80
C ASP A 62 -7.43 -6.60 -9.41
N GLN A 63 -6.26 -6.65 -8.74
CA GLN A 63 -6.08 -6.16 -7.36
C GLN A 63 -4.75 -5.42 -7.20
N VAL A 64 -4.77 -4.38 -6.37
CA VAL A 64 -3.57 -3.63 -5.96
C VAL A 64 -3.50 -3.60 -4.44
N PHE A 65 -2.44 -4.17 -3.89
CA PHE A 65 -2.09 -4.03 -2.49
C PHE A 65 -1.11 -2.88 -2.33
N PHE A 66 -1.52 -1.83 -1.62
CA PHE A 66 -0.65 -0.71 -1.27
C PHE A 66 -0.09 -0.96 0.14
N VAL A 67 1.16 -1.45 0.19
CA VAL A 67 1.88 -1.83 1.42
C VAL A 67 3.15 -1.00 1.60
N ALA A 68 3.32 0.05 0.79
CA ALA A 68 4.47 0.93 0.87
C ALA A 68 4.49 1.70 2.20
N ALA A 69 5.67 1.75 2.81
CA ALA A 69 5.90 2.50 4.03
C ALA A 69 7.12 3.43 3.87
N PRO A 70 7.12 4.60 4.52
CA PRO A 70 8.27 5.49 4.53
C PRO A 70 9.46 4.86 5.25
N LYS A 71 10.67 5.14 4.79
CA LYS A 71 11.91 4.65 5.44
C LYS A 71 12.25 5.39 6.72
N GLN A 72 11.84 6.66 6.82
CA GLN A 72 12.13 7.55 7.94
C GLN A 72 10.84 8.02 8.58
N HIS A 73 10.87 8.22 9.89
CA HIS A 73 9.70 8.69 10.63
C HIS A 73 9.69 10.22 10.69
N ASP A 74 9.55 10.86 9.53
CA ASP A 74 9.43 12.30 9.39
C ASP A 74 8.33 12.68 8.40
N LEU A 75 7.89 13.93 8.49
CA LEU A 75 6.78 14.46 7.68
C LEU A 75 7.05 14.35 6.17
N TYR A 76 8.28 14.59 5.74
CA TYR A 76 8.63 14.57 4.32
C TYR A 76 8.51 13.15 3.75
N ALA A 77 9.14 12.17 4.40
CA ALA A 77 9.10 10.78 3.97
C ALA A 77 7.65 10.22 3.95
N TYR A 78 6.82 10.63 4.91
CA TYR A 78 5.39 10.24 4.92
C TYR A 78 4.62 10.87 3.76
N ARG A 79 4.83 12.15 3.45
CA ARG A 79 4.21 12.80 2.29
C ARG A 79 4.63 12.16 0.98
N GLU A 80 5.91 11.87 0.83
CA GLU A 80 6.45 11.22 -0.37
C GLU A 80 5.70 9.90 -0.68
N ILE A 81 5.42 9.08 0.33
CA ILE A 81 4.74 7.80 0.12
C ILE A 81 3.22 7.96 0.04
N TYR A 82 2.59 8.58 1.04
CA TYR A 82 1.13 8.58 1.19
C TYR A 82 0.42 9.68 0.39
N GLU A 83 1.13 10.72 -0.03
CA GLU A 83 0.58 11.74 -0.95
C GLU A 83 1.10 11.56 -2.37
N ALA A 84 2.39 11.72 -2.61
CA ALA A 84 2.96 11.69 -3.95
C ALA A 84 2.96 10.29 -4.55
N GLY A 85 3.46 9.29 -3.83
CA GLY A 85 3.56 7.91 -4.31
C GLY A 85 2.20 7.29 -4.62
N LEU A 86 1.22 7.48 -3.74
CA LEU A 86 -0.14 6.99 -3.98
C LEU A 86 -0.79 7.70 -5.17
N LYS A 87 -0.64 9.02 -5.29
CA LYS A 87 -1.13 9.81 -6.43
C LYS A 87 -0.53 9.34 -7.75
N ASN A 88 0.80 9.13 -7.79
CA ASN A 88 1.48 8.65 -8.99
C ASN A 88 0.98 7.28 -9.41
N LEU A 89 0.76 6.39 -8.43
CA LEU A 89 0.24 5.07 -8.69
C LEU A 89 -1.19 5.13 -9.23
N PHE A 90 -2.09 5.92 -8.63
CA PHE A 90 -3.45 6.13 -9.17
C PHE A 90 -3.41 6.67 -10.60
N HIS A 91 -2.51 7.62 -10.91
CA HIS A 91 -2.37 8.15 -12.25
C HIS A 91 -1.99 7.06 -13.27
N THR A 92 -1.16 6.10 -12.88
CA THR A 92 -0.78 4.96 -13.74
C THR A 92 -2.00 4.13 -14.12
N PHE A 93 -2.96 3.96 -13.19
CA PHE A 93 -4.18 3.19 -13.43
C PHE A 93 -5.32 4.00 -14.08
N SER A 94 -5.26 5.34 -14.05
CA SER A 94 -6.35 6.20 -14.53
C SER A 94 -6.65 6.08 -16.03
N LYS A 95 -5.73 5.50 -16.81
CA LYS A 95 -5.88 5.30 -18.25
C LYS A 95 -6.55 3.97 -18.62
N ASN A 96 -6.81 3.12 -17.65
CA ASN A 96 -7.39 1.81 -17.87
C ASN A 96 -8.93 1.87 -17.94
N GLN A 97 -9.50 0.97 -18.73
CA GLN A 97 -10.96 0.75 -18.72
C GLN A 97 -11.43 -0.01 -17.47
N HIS A 98 -10.54 -0.75 -16.85
CA HIS A 98 -10.78 -1.54 -15.64
C HIS A 98 -10.06 -0.90 -14.45
N THR A 99 -10.81 -0.62 -13.38
CA THR A 99 -10.25 -0.13 -12.11
C THR A 99 -10.01 -1.32 -11.20
N PRO A 100 -8.76 -1.58 -10.76
CA PRO A 100 -8.48 -2.67 -9.85
C PRO A 100 -9.13 -2.44 -8.48
N HIS A 101 -9.37 -3.51 -7.76
CA HIS A 101 -9.75 -3.43 -6.35
C HIS A 101 -8.52 -3.13 -5.48
N TRP A 102 -8.59 -2.07 -4.68
CA TRP A 102 -7.47 -1.64 -3.83
C TRP A 102 -7.61 -2.18 -2.42
N ILE A 103 -6.52 -2.70 -1.90
CA ILE A 103 -6.35 -3.07 -0.50
C ILE A 103 -5.16 -2.26 0.04
N SER A 104 -5.42 -1.30 0.92
CA SER A 104 -4.38 -0.44 1.48
C SER A 104 -4.08 -0.78 2.92
N VAL A 105 -2.81 -0.99 3.22
CA VAL A 105 -2.32 -1.11 4.59
C VAL A 105 -2.20 0.28 5.20
N SER A 106 -2.86 0.45 6.32
CA SER A 106 -2.84 1.62 7.17
C SER A 106 -2.39 1.27 8.60
N SER A 107 -2.56 2.15 9.54
CA SER A 107 -2.09 2.01 10.91
C SER A 107 -3.17 2.44 11.91
N THR A 108 -3.18 1.80 13.08
CA THR A 108 -3.96 2.26 14.23
C THR A 108 -3.56 3.65 14.72
N SER A 109 -2.49 4.26 14.19
CA SER A 109 -2.14 5.67 14.45
C SER A 109 -3.16 6.69 13.94
N VAL A 110 -4.16 6.26 13.16
CA VAL A 110 -5.31 7.09 12.75
C VAL A 110 -6.27 7.39 13.89
N TYR A 111 -6.23 6.59 14.95
CA TYR A 111 -7.02 6.81 16.16
C TYR A 111 -6.31 7.78 17.12
N ASN A 112 -7.09 8.52 17.93
CA ASN A 112 -6.57 9.43 18.93
C ASN A 112 -6.80 8.97 20.38
N GLN A 113 -7.36 7.80 20.57
CA GLN A 113 -7.55 7.16 21.86
C GLN A 113 -6.19 6.68 22.39
N VAL A 114 -5.69 7.27 23.46
CA VAL A 114 -4.32 7.04 23.98
C VAL A 114 -4.28 6.56 25.42
N HIS A 115 -5.45 6.36 26.06
CA HIS A 115 -5.56 5.97 27.46
C HIS A 115 -6.04 4.53 27.67
N GLY A 116 -5.91 3.68 26.63
CA GLY A 116 -6.32 2.27 26.67
C GLY A 116 -7.79 2.03 26.35
N GLU A 117 -8.43 3.00 25.70
CA GLU A 117 -9.80 2.82 25.21
C GLU A 117 -9.83 1.79 24.07
N TRP A 118 -10.91 1.02 24.03
CA TRP A 118 -11.16 0.13 22.89
C TRP A 118 -11.53 0.92 21.64
N VAL A 119 -11.01 0.47 20.51
CA VAL A 119 -11.32 1.02 19.18
C VAL A 119 -11.67 -0.10 18.22
N ASP A 120 -12.54 0.20 17.27
CA ASP A 120 -12.96 -0.65 16.17
C ASP A 120 -12.95 0.14 14.86
N GLU A 121 -13.45 -0.44 13.77
CA GLU A 121 -13.48 0.14 12.44
C GLU A 121 -14.36 1.40 12.36
N ASP A 122 -15.40 1.48 13.20
CA ASP A 122 -16.36 2.59 13.25
C ASP A 122 -15.93 3.70 14.23
N SER A 123 -14.88 3.46 15.01
CA SER A 123 -14.37 4.43 15.97
C SER A 123 -13.84 5.69 15.28
N LEU A 124 -14.04 6.84 15.95
CA LEU A 124 -13.65 8.14 15.43
C LEU A 124 -12.14 8.23 15.15
N THR A 125 -11.78 8.65 13.94
CA THR A 125 -10.40 8.84 13.49
C THR A 125 -10.04 10.32 13.47
N GLU A 126 -9.37 10.80 14.53
CA GLU A 126 -8.91 12.18 14.68
C GLU A 126 -7.43 12.22 15.10
N PRO A 127 -6.52 11.81 14.23
CA PRO A 127 -5.12 11.66 14.59
C PRO A 127 -4.47 12.99 14.95
N GLY A 128 -3.85 13.05 16.14
CA GLY A 128 -3.13 14.23 16.62
C GLY A 128 -1.73 14.40 16.03
N LYS A 129 -1.15 13.36 15.43
CA LYS A 129 0.22 13.37 14.90
C LYS A 129 0.23 13.27 13.37
N PHE A 130 1.26 13.85 12.74
CA PHE A 130 1.40 13.89 11.28
C PHE A 130 1.33 12.51 10.60
N ASN A 131 1.90 11.49 11.22
CA ASN A 131 1.89 10.13 10.70
C ASN A 131 0.47 9.57 10.57
N GLY A 132 -0.34 9.70 11.62
CA GLY A 132 -1.75 9.31 11.59
C GLY A 132 -2.57 10.16 10.60
N GLN A 133 -2.31 11.46 10.53
CA GLN A 133 -2.99 12.39 9.61
C GLN A 133 -2.75 11.99 8.14
N LEU A 134 -1.51 11.67 7.77
CA LEU A 134 -1.17 11.26 6.41
C LEU A 134 -1.67 9.85 6.08
N GLN A 135 -1.68 8.94 7.05
CA GLN A 135 -2.33 7.63 6.90
C GLN A 135 -3.83 7.79 6.66
N LEU A 136 -4.53 8.58 7.46
CA LEU A 136 -5.96 8.83 7.29
C LEU A 136 -6.28 9.48 5.94
N LEU A 137 -5.47 10.46 5.50
CA LEU A 137 -5.60 11.04 4.17
C LEU A 137 -5.43 10.01 3.05
N SER A 138 -4.48 9.09 3.20
CA SER A 138 -4.28 7.97 2.27
C SER A 138 -5.50 7.04 2.22
N GLU A 139 -6.08 6.68 3.38
CA GLU A 139 -7.32 5.89 3.46
C GLU A 139 -8.45 6.56 2.70
N GLN A 140 -8.68 7.85 2.96
CA GLN A 140 -9.74 8.63 2.31
C GLN A 140 -9.58 8.67 0.80
N ARG A 141 -8.36 8.80 0.29
CA ARG A 141 -8.07 8.77 -1.15
C ARG A 141 -8.38 7.42 -1.77
N VAL A 142 -7.96 6.33 -1.13
CA VAL A 142 -8.23 4.98 -1.62
C VAL A 142 -9.73 4.69 -1.66
N LEU A 143 -10.48 5.09 -0.64
CA LEU A 143 -11.94 4.92 -0.57
C LEU A 143 -12.69 5.86 -1.54
N ALA A 144 -12.11 7.02 -1.89
CA ALA A 144 -12.69 7.92 -2.88
C ALA A 144 -12.62 7.36 -4.31
N GLU A 145 -11.60 6.56 -4.65
CA GLU A 145 -11.52 5.87 -5.94
C GLU A 145 -12.65 4.84 -6.11
N ASN A 146 -12.91 4.07 -5.07
CA ASN A 146 -14.04 3.14 -5.03
C ASN A 146 -14.38 2.80 -3.57
N LYS A 147 -15.63 2.95 -3.17
CA LYS A 147 -16.11 2.63 -1.81
C LYS A 147 -15.98 1.15 -1.44
N SER A 148 -15.83 0.25 -2.41
CA SER A 148 -15.59 -1.18 -2.16
C SER A 148 -14.12 -1.50 -1.85
N ASN A 149 -13.21 -0.53 -1.99
CA ASN A 149 -11.81 -0.70 -1.63
C ASN A 149 -11.66 -0.97 -0.11
N LEU A 150 -10.62 -1.69 0.26
CA LEU A 150 -10.42 -2.16 1.63
C LEU A 150 -9.24 -1.43 2.28
N ILE A 151 -9.44 -1.03 3.53
CA ILE A 151 -8.38 -0.49 4.40
C ILE A 151 -8.10 -1.50 5.51
N VAL A 152 -6.83 -1.84 5.71
CA VAL A 152 -6.40 -2.74 6.78
C VAL A 152 -5.48 -1.95 7.73
N ARG A 153 -5.98 -1.63 8.93
CA ARG A 153 -5.23 -0.87 9.95
C ARG A 153 -4.44 -1.83 10.83
N PHE A 154 -3.13 -1.81 10.68
CA PHE A 154 -2.24 -2.60 11.53
C PHE A 154 -1.87 -1.83 12.81
N SER A 155 -1.78 -2.55 13.92
CA SER A 155 -1.12 -2.09 15.14
C SER A 155 0.39 -2.27 15.04
N GLY A 156 1.11 -2.42 16.16
CA GLY A 156 2.56 -2.69 16.13
C GLY A 156 2.88 -3.97 15.36
N ILE A 157 3.68 -3.85 14.31
CA ILE A 157 4.16 -4.98 13.52
C ILE A 157 5.46 -5.46 14.16
N TYR A 158 5.56 -6.74 14.45
CA TYR A 158 6.74 -7.38 15.01
C TYR A 158 7.00 -8.74 14.34
N GLY A 159 8.25 -9.21 14.36
CA GLY A 159 8.63 -10.49 13.76
C GLY A 159 10.15 -10.61 13.63
N PRO A 160 10.63 -11.77 13.14
CA PRO A 160 12.02 -11.91 12.77
C PRO A 160 12.34 -10.98 11.61
N GLY A 161 13.31 -10.07 11.80
CA GLY A 161 13.78 -9.11 10.83
C GLY A 161 15.19 -8.67 11.13
#